data_83355999604a713f666bbe4258c03ee2
#
_entry.id   83355999604a713f666bbe4258c03ee2
#
_cell.length_a   1.000
_cell.length_b   1.000
_cell.length_c   1.000
_cell.angle_alpha   90.00
_cell.angle_beta   90.00
_cell.angle_gamma   90.00
#
_symmetry.space_group_name_H-M   'P 1'
#
loop_
_entity.id
_entity.type
_entity.pdbx_description
1 polymer ?
#
loop_
_entity_poly.entity_id
_entity_poly.type
_entity_poly.pdbx_seq_one_letter_code
_entity_poly.pdbx_strand_id
1 'polypeptide(L)'
;MGKNFRESLNEQLKDENFKREYEALDFEFQIIRAILNARQTKNITQKQLAELSGVNRADISKIERGNANPSVKTLKKIASALDMTVKIEFQPIA
;
A
#
# COMPACT_ATOMS: atom_id res chain seq x y z
N MET A 1 29.39 -11.66 5.20
CA MET A 1 28.16 -10.94 5.39
C MET A 1 27.29 -11.63 6.39
N GLY A 2 26.59 -10.87 7.23
CA GLY A 2 25.66 -11.43 8.16
C GLY A 2 24.42 -12.03 7.49
N LYS A 3 23.42 -12.33 8.28
CA LYS A 3 22.14 -12.84 7.78
C LYS A 3 21.56 -11.89 6.75
N ASN A 4 20.91 -12.46 5.73
CA ASN A 4 20.18 -11.63 4.81
C ASN A 4 18.90 -11.09 5.48
N PHE A 5 18.23 -10.16 4.84
CA PHE A 5 17.05 -9.52 5.41
C PHE A 5 15.95 -10.52 5.75
N ARG A 6 15.74 -11.53 4.90
CA ARG A 6 14.69 -12.54 5.11
C ARG A 6 14.95 -13.40 6.34
N GLU A 7 16.19 -13.85 6.54
CA GLU A 7 16.53 -14.65 7.70
C GLU A 7 16.35 -13.89 9.00
N SER A 8 16.83 -12.65 9.03
CA SER A 8 16.66 -11.77 10.17
C SER A 8 15.19 -11.51 10.47
N LEU A 9 14.40 -11.24 9.43
CA LEU A 9 12.98 -11.00 9.55
C LEU A 9 12.24 -12.22 10.09
N ASN A 10 12.55 -13.41 9.58
CA ASN A 10 11.91 -14.64 10.03
C ASN A 10 12.16 -14.89 11.52
N GLU A 11 13.34 -14.59 12.01
CA GLU A 11 13.64 -14.73 13.44
C GLU A 11 12.83 -13.74 14.27
N GLN A 12 12.70 -12.50 13.80
CA GLN A 12 11.93 -11.47 14.50
C GLN A 12 10.44 -11.76 14.49
N LEU A 13 9.92 -12.38 13.43
CA LEU A 13 8.51 -12.74 13.34
C LEU A 13 8.07 -13.80 14.36
N LYS A 14 9.00 -14.41 15.09
CA LYS A 14 8.67 -15.29 16.22
C LYS A 14 8.18 -14.49 17.42
N ASP A 15 8.54 -13.21 17.52
CA ASP A 15 8.00 -12.31 18.54
C ASP A 15 6.62 -11.84 18.08
N GLU A 16 5.60 -12.09 18.91
CA GLU A 16 4.22 -11.75 18.55
C GLU A 16 4.01 -10.26 18.33
N ASN A 17 4.61 -9.42 19.16
CA ASN A 17 4.48 -7.97 19.03
C ASN A 17 5.13 -7.46 17.74
N PHE A 18 6.31 -7.97 17.43
CA PHE A 18 7.01 -7.61 16.20
C PHE A 18 6.21 -8.06 14.99
N LYS A 19 5.65 -9.28 15.04
CA LYS A 19 4.85 -9.82 13.95
C LYS A 19 3.64 -8.94 13.65
N ARG A 20 2.94 -8.47 14.67
CA ARG A 20 1.79 -7.57 14.49
C ARG A 20 2.20 -6.26 13.85
N GLU A 21 3.29 -5.66 14.31
CA GLU A 21 3.81 -4.42 13.75
C GLU A 21 4.24 -4.60 12.30
N TYR A 22 4.92 -5.70 12.02
CA TYR A 22 5.36 -6.01 10.66
C TYR A 22 4.17 -6.22 9.72
N GLU A 23 3.16 -6.96 10.15
CA GLU A 23 1.96 -7.21 9.33
C GLU A 23 1.23 -5.92 9.01
N ALA A 24 1.14 -4.99 9.97
CA ALA A 24 0.54 -3.68 9.73
C ALA A 24 1.33 -2.88 8.69
N LEU A 25 2.66 -2.85 8.80
CA LEU A 25 3.51 -2.18 7.82
C LEU A 25 3.43 -2.85 6.45
N ASP A 26 3.39 -4.18 6.42
CA ASP A 26 3.28 -4.91 5.16
C ASP A 26 1.98 -4.57 4.43
N PHE A 27 0.88 -4.42 5.16
CA PHE A 27 -0.39 -4.02 4.58
C PHE A 27 -0.30 -2.61 3.97
N GLU A 28 0.31 -1.67 4.67
CA GLU A 28 0.52 -0.32 4.15
C GLU A 28 1.39 -0.34 2.89
N PHE A 29 2.47 -1.12 2.89
CA PHE A 29 3.32 -1.28 1.72
C PHE A 29 2.58 -1.92 0.55
N GLN A 30 1.69 -2.87 0.82
CA GLN A 30 0.87 -3.49 -0.22
C GLN A 30 -0.01 -2.45 -0.92
N ILE A 31 -0.62 -1.55 -0.15
CA ILE A 31 -1.44 -0.47 -0.70
C ILE A 31 -0.60 0.44 -1.60
N ILE A 32 0.55 0.88 -1.10
CA ILE A 32 1.45 1.76 -1.86
C ILE A 32 1.87 1.09 -3.16
N ARG A 33 2.30 -0.15 -3.06
CA ARG A 33 2.76 -0.92 -4.22
C ARG A 33 1.65 -1.14 -5.23
N ALA A 34 0.44 -1.42 -4.76
CA ALA A 34 -0.72 -1.62 -5.64
C ALA A 34 -1.01 -0.35 -6.45
N ILE A 35 -0.98 0.81 -5.80
CA ILE A 35 -1.21 2.10 -6.47
C ILE A 35 -0.11 2.37 -7.50
N LEU A 36 1.15 2.19 -7.11
CA LEU A 36 2.29 2.43 -8.00
C LEU A 36 2.26 1.50 -9.21
N ASN A 37 2.00 0.20 -8.99
CA ASN A 37 1.94 -0.78 -10.07
C ASN A 37 0.78 -0.48 -11.02
N ALA A 38 -0.39 -0.16 -10.48
CA ALA A 38 -1.55 0.16 -11.29
C ALA A 38 -1.32 1.42 -12.13
N ARG A 39 -0.71 2.44 -11.53
CA ARG A 39 -0.37 3.67 -12.24
C ARG A 39 0.63 3.40 -13.37
N GLN A 40 1.66 2.60 -13.10
CA GLN A 40 2.65 2.24 -14.13
C GLN A 40 2.02 1.42 -15.25
N THR A 41 1.17 0.46 -14.92
CA THR A 41 0.48 -0.37 -15.91
C THR A 41 -0.39 0.48 -16.84
N LYS A 42 -1.07 1.47 -16.30
CA LYS A 42 -1.92 2.39 -17.07
C LYS A 42 -1.14 3.57 -17.65
N ASN A 43 0.13 3.70 -17.33
CA ASN A 43 0.99 4.80 -17.78
C ASN A 43 0.41 6.16 -17.39
N ILE A 44 -0.02 6.29 -16.15
CA ILE A 44 -0.68 7.48 -15.61
C ILE A 44 0.23 8.15 -14.58
N THR A 45 0.39 9.47 -14.70
CA THR A 45 1.16 10.26 -13.73
C THR A 45 0.34 10.54 -12.46
N GLN A 46 1.00 10.99 -11.38
CA GLN A 46 0.28 11.43 -10.17
C GLN A 46 -0.74 12.51 -10.47
N LYS A 47 -0.37 13.46 -11.34
CA LYS A 47 -1.25 14.57 -11.73
C LYS A 47 -2.49 14.04 -12.43
N GLN A 48 -2.30 13.13 -13.39
CA GLN A 48 -3.41 12.52 -14.11
C GLN A 48 -4.32 11.72 -13.18
N LEU A 49 -3.71 10.96 -12.25
CA LEU A 49 -4.49 10.21 -11.27
C LEU A 49 -5.31 11.13 -10.37
N ALA A 50 -4.73 12.25 -9.95
CA ALA A 50 -5.45 13.25 -9.17
C ALA A 50 -6.66 13.79 -9.94
N GLU A 51 -6.48 14.11 -11.20
CA GLU A 51 -7.57 14.61 -12.05
C GLU A 51 -8.67 13.59 -12.24
N LEU A 52 -8.30 12.34 -12.49
CA LEU A 52 -9.26 11.25 -12.72
C LEU A 52 -10.01 10.83 -11.46
N SER A 53 -9.31 10.80 -10.33
CA SER A 53 -9.87 10.31 -9.07
C SER A 53 -10.60 11.37 -8.26
N GLY A 54 -10.29 12.63 -8.50
CA GLY A 54 -10.75 13.73 -7.65
C GLY A 54 -10.01 13.82 -6.32
N VAL A 55 -8.95 13.03 -6.14
CA VAL A 55 -8.10 13.09 -4.95
C VAL A 55 -6.98 14.09 -5.19
N ASN A 56 -6.70 14.91 -4.20
CA ASN A 56 -5.64 15.92 -4.30
C ASN A 56 -4.29 15.26 -4.61
N ARG A 57 -3.52 15.83 -5.53
CA ARG A 57 -2.20 15.30 -5.90
C ARG A 57 -1.26 15.21 -4.71
N ALA A 58 -1.32 16.19 -3.79
CA ALA A 58 -0.49 16.17 -2.59
C ALA A 58 -0.83 14.95 -1.71
N ASP A 59 -2.10 14.59 -1.62
CA ASP A 59 -2.53 13.42 -0.87
C ASP A 59 -2.06 12.13 -1.53
N ILE A 60 -2.16 12.02 -2.84
CA ILE A 60 -1.63 10.87 -3.58
C ILE A 60 -0.14 10.73 -3.34
N SER A 61 0.61 11.81 -3.42
CA SER A 61 2.04 11.82 -3.17
C SER A 61 2.38 11.35 -1.76
N LYS A 62 1.63 11.81 -0.76
CA LYS A 62 1.82 11.39 0.64
C LYS A 62 1.55 9.89 0.81
N ILE A 63 0.49 9.39 0.19
CA ILE A 63 0.15 7.97 0.25
C ILE A 63 1.28 7.13 -0.36
N GLU A 64 1.75 7.51 -1.55
CA GLU A 64 2.80 6.78 -2.25
C GLU A 64 4.14 6.79 -1.52
N ARG A 65 4.38 7.80 -0.68
CA ARG A 65 5.58 7.89 0.15
C ARG A 65 5.42 7.24 1.53
N GLY A 66 4.25 6.70 1.82
CA GLY A 66 3.98 6.09 3.11
C GLY A 66 3.73 7.07 4.25
N ASN A 67 3.44 8.33 3.93
CA ASN A 67 3.25 9.40 4.91
C ASN A 67 1.78 9.70 5.22
N ALA A 68 0.87 8.91 4.70
CA ALA A 68 -0.56 9.06 4.96
C ALA A 68 -1.25 7.71 4.84
N ASN A 69 -2.29 7.53 5.65
CA ASN A 69 -3.15 6.34 5.61
C ASN A 69 -4.44 6.72 4.89
N PRO A 70 -4.64 6.26 3.66
CA PRO A 70 -5.86 6.60 2.94
C PRO A 70 -7.07 5.92 3.55
N SER A 71 -8.20 6.62 3.55
CA SER A 71 -9.47 6.02 3.95
C SER A 71 -9.92 5.03 2.86
N VAL A 72 -10.86 4.15 3.22
CA VAL A 72 -11.45 3.24 2.24
C VAL A 72 -12.09 4.02 1.10
N LYS A 73 -12.74 5.13 1.42
CA LYS A 73 -13.35 6.01 0.41
C LYS A 73 -12.32 6.53 -0.58
N THR A 74 -11.16 6.98 -0.08
CA THR A 74 -10.07 7.47 -0.92
C THR A 74 -9.50 6.35 -1.80
N LEU A 75 -9.30 5.16 -1.23
CA LEU A 75 -8.83 4.01 -1.98
C LEU A 75 -9.80 3.64 -3.11
N LYS A 76 -11.10 3.68 -2.85
CA LYS A 76 -12.11 3.41 -3.88
C LYS A 76 -12.05 4.41 -5.03
N LYS A 77 -11.85 5.69 -4.72
CA LYS A 77 -11.71 6.72 -5.74
C LYS A 77 -10.50 6.49 -6.62
N ILE A 78 -9.37 6.16 -6.00
CA ILE A 78 -8.12 5.90 -6.72
C ILE A 78 -8.28 4.65 -7.60
N ALA A 79 -8.81 3.57 -7.05
CA ALA A 79 -9.01 2.33 -7.79
C ALA A 79 -9.95 2.55 -8.98
N SER A 80 -11.06 3.24 -8.77
CA SER A 80 -12.02 3.53 -9.83
C SER A 80 -11.38 4.32 -10.97
N ALA A 81 -10.54 5.30 -10.64
CA ALA A 81 -9.80 6.07 -11.63
C ALA A 81 -8.85 5.22 -12.46
N LEU A 82 -8.42 4.08 -11.93
CA LEU A 82 -7.52 3.15 -12.60
C LEU A 82 -8.27 1.95 -13.20
N ASP A 83 -9.59 2.02 -13.30
CA ASP A 83 -10.46 0.94 -13.78
C ASP A 83 -10.30 -0.35 -12.95
N MET A 84 -10.14 -0.18 -11.64
CA MET A 84 -9.95 -1.28 -10.70
C MET A 84 -10.92 -1.19 -9.54
N THR A 85 -11.04 -2.27 -8.79
CA THR A 85 -11.83 -2.30 -7.56
C THR A 85 -10.93 -2.61 -6.38
N VAL A 86 -11.33 -2.18 -5.18
CA VAL A 86 -10.62 -2.50 -3.95
C VAL A 86 -11.21 -3.77 -3.38
N LYS A 87 -10.34 -4.76 -3.12
CA LYS A 87 -10.72 -5.99 -2.44
C LYS A 87 -9.96 -6.06 -1.12
N ILE A 88 -10.70 -6.22 -0.04
CA ILE A 88 -10.12 -6.35 1.29
C ILE A 88 -10.57 -7.67 1.89
N GLU A 89 -9.61 -8.47 2.35
CA GLU A 89 -9.89 -9.75 2.99
C GLU A 89 -9.21 -9.79 4.35
N PHE A 90 -9.94 -10.32 5.33
CA PHE A 90 -9.35 -10.66 6.61
C PHE A 90 -8.87 -12.10 6.55
N GLN A 91 -7.60 -12.30 6.85
CA GLN A 91 -6.99 -13.61 6.85
C GLN A 91 -6.66 -14.04 8.28
N PRO A 92 -6.87 -15.32 8.63
CA PRO A 92 -6.46 -15.81 9.94
C PRO A 92 -4.95 -15.64 10.12
N ILE A 93 -4.53 -15.31 11.33
CA ILE A 93 -3.11 -15.12 11.64
C ILE A 93 -2.37 -16.46 11.67
N ALA A 94 -3.03 -17.51 12.09
CA ALA A 94 -2.42 -18.83 12.21
C ALA A 94 -3.15 -19.83 11.35
#